data_9e4b093b2fba0289fc7914e94ed3349c
#
_entry.id   9e4b093b2fba0289fc7914e94ed3349c
#
_cell.length_a   1.000
_cell.length_b   1.000
_cell.length_c   1.000
_cell.angle_alpha   90.00
_cell.angle_beta   90.00
_cell.angle_gamma   90.00
#
_symmetry.space_group_name_H-M   'P 1'
#
loop_
_entity.id
_entity.type
_entity.pdbx_description
1 polymer ?
#
loop_
_entity_poly.entity_id
_entity_poly.type
_entity_poly.pdbx_seq_one_letter_code
_entity_poly.pdbx_strand_id
1 'polypeptide(L)'
;MPPETPPSQRPELPESPENALPALSDGPFDGRLAFHAQLHAAFAAAAHQGWREIVFSDPDFADWPLGERATIAALQAWAASGRSLLLLADNFAVFDRSHARFVEWRRLWSHIVEARACSGSGAPPVPSAIWTPSWSLHRIDPLRSRGVCSLQAERSRALRERIDECLRHARPAFAASTLGL
;
A
#
# COMPACT_ATOMS: atom_id res chain seq x y z
N MET A 1 -24.57 -3.40 63.52
CA MET A 1 -24.40 -3.30 62.07
C MET A 1 -23.10 -2.59 61.80
N PRO A 2 -22.07 -3.25 61.23
CA PRO A 2 -20.86 -2.58 60.79
C PRO A 2 -21.10 -1.92 59.40
N PRO A 3 -20.44 -0.80 59.07
CA PRO A 3 -20.63 -0.13 57.80
C PRO A 3 -19.94 -0.92 56.63
N GLU A 4 -20.68 -1.07 55.58
CA GLU A 4 -20.17 -1.68 54.33
C GLU A 4 -19.10 -0.77 53.68
N THR A 5 -17.95 -1.36 53.37
CA THR A 5 -16.86 -0.72 52.64
C THR A 5 -17.22 -0.68 51.14
N PRO A 6 -17.18 0.47 50.48
CA PRO A 6 -17.42 0.52 49.04
C PRO A 6 -16.32 -0.22 48.23
N PRO A 7 -16.66 -0.82 47.09
CA PRO A 7 -15.68 -1.56 46.28
C PRO A 7 -14.61 -0.61 45.73
N SER A 8 -13.36 -0.97 45.96
CA SER A 8 -12.18 -0.31 45.36
C SER A 8 -12.29 -0.30 43.84
N GLN A 9 -12.45 0.90 43.29
CA GLN A 9 -12.24 1.13 41.86
C GLN A 9 -10.76 0.88 41.57
N ARG A 10 -10.47 -0.15 40.78
CA ARG A 10 -9.13 -0.30 40.19
C ARG A 10 -8.88 0.90 39.27
N PRO A 11 -7.75 1.59 39.38
CA PRO A 11 -7.40 2.61 38.42
C PRO A 11 -7.21 1.92 37.04
N GLU A 12 -8.00 2.32 36.05
CA GLU A 12 -7.75 2.00 34.66
C GLU A 12 -6.37 2.59 34.31
N LEU A 13 -5.42 1.72 34.04
CA LEU A 13 -4.13 2.11 33.51
C LEU A 13 -4.36 2.77 32.14
N PRO A 14 -3.78 3.94 31.86
CA PRO A 14 -3.91 4.55 30.56
C PRO A 14 -3.35 3.58 29.49
N GLU A 15 -4.13 3.27 28.49
CA GLU A 15 -3.69 2.47 27.35
C GLU A 15 -2.42 3.11 26.77
N SER A 16 -1.34 2.33 26.74
CA SER A 16 -0.07 2.80 26.22
C SER A 16 -0.23 3.25 24.77
N PRO A 17 0.30 4.42 24.37
CA PRO A 17 0.15 4.94 23.00
C PRO A 17 0.79 4.06 21.91
N GLU A 18 1.51 3.02 22.27
CA GLU A 18 2.13 2.06 21.35
C GLU A 18 1.11 1.15 20.61
N ASN A 19 -0.15 1.11 21.04
CA ASN A 19 -1.18 0.27 20.42
C ASN A 19 -2.19 1.08 19.58
N ALA A 20 -1.97 2.37 19.42
CA ALA A 20 -2.80 3.19 18.55
C ALA A 20 -2.47 2.84 17.09
N LEU A 21 -3.43 2.25 16.40
CA LEU A 21 -3.34 1.98 14.96
C LEU A 21 -3.01 3.25 14.20
N PRO A 22 -2.09 3.20 13.23
CA PRO A 22 -1.83 4.34 12.39
C PRO A 22 -3.14 4.74 11.69
N ALA A 23 -3.68 5.88 12.08
CA ALA A 23 -4.86 6.44 11.43
C ALA A 23 -4.49 6.80 9.99
N LEU A 24 -5.28 6.31 9.04
CA LEU A 24 -5.14 6.70 7.64
C LEU A 24 -5.54 8.18 7.48
N SER A 25 -4.68 8.94 6.86
CA SER A 25 -4.94 10.36 6.61
C SER A 25 -6.04 10.56 5.58
N ASP A 26 -6.82 11.63 5.74
CA ASP A 26 -7.71 12.20 4.73
C ASP A 26 -7.31 13.66 4.52
N GLY A 27 -6.57 13.93 3.44
CA GLY A 27 -6.03 15.26 3.16
C GLY A 27 -4.72 15.25 2.39
N PRO A 28 -4.14 16.43 2.15
CA PRO A 28 -2.91 16.57 1.38
C PRO A 28 -1.67 16.11 2.19
N PHE A 29 -0.65 15.70 1.46
CA PHE A 29 0.71 15.48 1.98
C PHE A 29 1.73 16.19 1.09
N ASP A 30 2.86 16.60 1.67
CA ASP A 30 3.94 17.31 0.97
C ASP A 30 5.30 16.78 1.41
N GLY A 31 6.11 16.38 0.43
CA GLY A 31 7.48 15.92 0.62
C GLY A 31 7.62 14.41 0.81
N ARG A 32 8.85 13.94 0.53
CA ARG A 32 9.18 12.51 0.51
C ARG A 32 8.94 11.81 1.85
N LEU A 33 9.29 12.46 2.97
CA LEU A 33 9.07 11.88 4.29
C LEU A 33 7.58 11.68 4.59
N ALA A 34 6.74 12.68 4.24
CA ALA A 34 5.30 12.57 4.40
C ALA A 34 4.74 11.47 3.48
N PHE A 35 5.19 11.38 2.24
CA PHE A 35 4.81 10.30 1.32
C PHE A 35 5.14 8.91 1.89
N HIS A 36 6.38 8.69 2.37
CA HIS A 36 6.78 7.43 2.99
C HIS A 36 5.94 7.11 4.24
N ALA A 37 5.67 8.11 5.09
CA ALA A 37 4.82 7.92 6.26
C ALA A 37 3.41 7.44 5.88
N GLN A 38 2.82 7.98 4.80
CA GLN A 38 1.52 7.53 4.31
C GLN A 38 1.57 6.10 3.76
N LEU A 39 2.64 5.72 3.05
CA LEU A 39 2.81 4.36 2.56
C LEU A 39 2.92 3.36 3.73
N HIS A 40 3.75 3.66 4.74
CA HIS A 40 3.88 2.80 5.94
C HIS A 40 2.55 2.67 6.70
N ALA A 41 1.83 3.78 6.88
CA ALA A 41 0.51 3.76 7.50
C ALA A 41 -0.48 2.89 6.72
N ALA A 42 -0.46 2.98 5.38
CA ALA A 42 -1.31 2.16 4.52
C ALA A 42 -0.96 0.66 4.62
N PHE A 43 0.33 0.29 4.63
CA PHE A 43 0.75 -1.11 4.76
C PHE A 43 0.34 -1.70 6.13
N ALA A 44 0.51 -0.94 7.22
CA ALA A 44 0.08 -1.36 8.54
C ALA A 44 -1.45 -1.49 8.63
N ALA A 45 -2.19 -0.52 8.07
CA ALA A 45 -3.65 -0.56 8.00
C ALA A 45 -4.16 -1.75 7.18
N ALA A 46 -3.51 -2.09 6.07
CA ALA A 46 -3.86 -3.23 5.24
C ALA A 46 -3.88 -4.54 6.03
N ALA A 47 -2.83 -4.78 6.83
CA ALA A 47 -2.73 -5.94 7.70
C ALA A 47 -3.84 -5.96 8.75
N HIS A 48 -4.04 -4.84 9.43
CA HIS A 48 -4.98 -4.72 10.54
C HIS A 48 -6.45 -4.73 10.10
N GLN A 49 -6.79 -3.93 9.08
CA GLN A 49 -8.17 -3.83 8.56
C GLN A 49 -8.54 -5.00 7.63
N GLY A 50 -7.56 -5.83 7.27
CA GLY A 50 -7.79 -7.00 6.46
C GLY A 50 -8.27 -6.69 5.04
N TRP A 51 -7.73 -5.67 4.40
CA TRP A 51 -8.12 -5.32 3.02
C TRP A 51 -7.97 -6.51 2.09
N ARG A 52 -8.97 -6.76 1.28
CA ARG A 52 -8.97 -7.90 0.36
C ARG A 52 -8.30 -7.58 -0.97
N GLU A 53 -8.42 -6.36 -1.42
CA GLU A 53 -7.87 -5.88 -2.69
C GLU A 53 -7.06 -4.61 -2.46
N ILE A 54 -5.84 -4.60 -2.99
CA ILE A 54 -4.96 -3.45 -2.98
C ILE A 54 -4.35 -3.30 -4.38
N VAL A 55 -4.28 -2.08 -4.87
CA VAL A 55 -3.52 -1.74 -6.07
C VAL A 55 -2.38 -0.80 -5.69
N PHE A 56 -1.16 -1.18 -6.01
CA PHE A 56 0.00 -0.30 -6.03
C PHE A 56 0.26 0.10 -7.48
N SER A 57 0.29 1.38 -7.73
CA SER A 57 0.52 1.95 -9.04
C SER A 57 1.59 3.03 -8.95
N ASP A 58 2.61 2.93 -9.80
CA ASP A 58 3.68 3.93 -9.88
C ASP A 58 4.46 3.73 -11.17
N PRO A 59 4.99 4.78 -11.81
CA PRO A 59 5.77 4.61 -13.03
C PRO A 59 6.92 3.61 -12.90
N ASP A 60 7.66 3.59 -11.79
CA ASP A 60 8.82 2.71 -11.60
C ASP A 60 9.05 2.22 -10.17
N PHE A 61 8.27 2.70 -9.20
CA PHE A 61 8.42 2.41 -7.77
C PHE A 61 9.76 2.81 -7.13
N ALA A 62 10.57 3.64 -7.79
CA ALA A 62 11.91 3.98 -7.32
C ALA A 62 11.93 4.63 -5.92
N ASP A 63 10.92 5.44 -5.64
CA ASP A 63 10.77 6.16 -4.36
C ASP A 63 9.96 5.40 -3.29
N TRP A 64 9.50 4.19 -3.58
CA TRP A 64 8.69 3.44 -2.63
C TRP A 64 9.57 2.65 -1.63
N PRO A 65 9.17 2.52 -0.36
CA PRO A 65 9.94 1.83 0.66
C PRO A 65 9.78 0.30 0.60
N LEU A 66 9.62 -0.30 -0.60
CA LEU A 66 9.35 -1.73 -0.79
C LEU A 66 10.55 -2.64 -0.44
N GLY A 67 11.76 -2.07 -0.36
CA GLY A 67 12.95 -2.79 0.11
C GLY A 67 13.09 -2.86 1.63
N GLU A 68 12.28 -2.15 2.40
CA GLU A 68 12.41 -2.03 3.84
C GLU A 68 11.83 -3.24 4.59
N ARG A 69 12.48 -3.61 5.71
CA ARG A 69 12.02 -4.73 6.55
C ARG A 69 10.63 -4.50 7.11
N ALA A 70 10.33 -3.26 7.54
CA ALA A 70 9.03 -2.90 8.10
C ALA A 70 7.90 -3.07 7.08
N THR A 71 8.13 -2.65 5.83
CA THR A 71 7.18 -2.84 4.74
C THR A 71 6.91 -4.33 4.49
N ILE A 72 7.96 -5.14 4.41
CA ILE A 72 7.80 -6.58 4.17
C ILE A 72 7.09 -7.27 5.34
N ALA A 73 7.40 -6.88 6.59
CA ALA A 73 6.69 -7.40 7.76
C ALA A 73 5.19 -7.08 7.72
N ALA A 74 4.82 -5.86 7.34
CA ALA A 74 3.43 -5.46 7.20
C ALA A 74 2.73 -6.21 6.05
N LEU A 75 3.36 -6.33 4.89
CA LEU A 75 2.83 -7.09 3.76
C LEU A 75 2.72 -8.59 4.08
N GLN A 76 3.66 -9.15 4.84
CA GLN A 76 3.60 -10.54 5.31
C GLN A 76 2.42 -10.77 6.27
N ALA A 77 2.17 -9.83 7.17
CA ALA A 77 1.03 -9.90 8.08
C ALA A 77 -0.31 -9.73 7.33
N TRP A 78 -0.33 -8.98 6.24
CA TRP A 78 -1.50 -8.81 5.39
C TRP A 78 -1.76 -10.02 4.50
N ALA A 79 -0.72 -10.67 3.98
CA ALA A 79 -0.83 -11.71 2.97
C ALA A 79 -1.57 -12.94 3.52
N ALA A 80 -2.64 -13.36 2.85
CA ALA A 80 -3.43 -14.53 3.16
C ALA A 80 -4.23 -14.96 1.93
N SER A 81 -4.78 -16.17 1.96
CA SER A 81 -5.70 -16.64 0.93
C SER A 81 -6.90 -15.70 0.77
N GLY A 82 -7.31 -15.45 -0.47
CA GLY A 82 -8.42 -14.52 -0.78
C GLY A 82 -8.06 -13.04 -0.75
N ARG A 83 -6.75 -12.72 -0.63
CA ARG A 83 -6.21 -11.38 -0.86
C ARG A 83 -5.78 -11.22 -2.31
N SER A 84 -5.70 -9.97 -2.78
CA SER A 84 -5.22 -9.62 -4.11
C SER A 84 -4.42 -8.34 -4.06
N LEU A 85 -3.19 -8.39 -4.56
CA LEU A 85 -2.33 -7.24 -4.78
C LEU A 85 -2.02 -7.11 -6.27
N LEU A 86 -2.42 -6.00 -6.87
CA LEU A 86 -2.06 -5.64 -8.22
C LEU A 86 -0.92 -4.61 -8.20
N LEU A 87 0.16 -4.87 -8.91
CA LEU A 87 1.23 -3.93 -9.20
C LEU A 87 1.07 -3.42 -10.63
N LEU A 88 0.99 -2.11 -10.82
CA LEU A 88 0.93 -1.45 -12.11
C LEU A 88 2.08 -0.46 -12.26
N ALA A 89 2.90 -0.61 -13.30
CA ALA A 89 4.03 0.26 -13.56
C ALA A 89 4.26 0.48 -15.06
N ASP A 90 5.09 1.46 -15.42
CA ASP A 90 5.65 1.53 -16.78
C ASP A 90 6.71 0.44 -16.96
N ASN A 91 7.52 0.22 -15.90
CA ASN A 91 8.53 -0.83 -15.85
C ASN A 91 8.86 -1.25 -14.41
N PHE A 92 9.51 -2.40 -14.26
CA PHE A 92 9.91 -2.99 -12.97
C PHE A 92 11.44 -3.08 -12.79
N ALA A 93 12.22 -2.33 -13.56
CA ALA A 93 13.68 -2.44 -13.56
C ALA A 93 14.35 -2.10 -12.22
N VAL A 94 13.68 -1.30 -11.37
CA VAL A 94 14.18 -0.92 -10.05
C VAL A 94 14.12 -2.06 -9.04
N PHE A 95 13.21 -3.01 -9.20
CA PHE A 95 12.91 -4.02 -8.17
C PHE A 95 14.12 -4.89 -7.84
N ASP A 96 14.87 -5.37 -8.84
CA ASP A 96 16.03 -6.24 -8.62
C ASP A 96 17.16 -5.52 -7.87
N ARG A 97 17.28 -4.20 -8.04
CA ARG A 97 18.35 -3.40 -7.44
C ARG A 97 18.00 -2.84 -6.07
N SER A 98 16.75 -2.40 -5.89
CA SER A 98 16.35 -1.62 -4.72
C SER A 98 15.32 -2.32 -3.82
N HIS A 99 14.60 -3.30 -4.34
CA HIS A 99 13.50 -3.95 -3.64
C HIS A 99 13.66 -5.48 -3.54
N ALA A 100 14.88 -5.97 -3.38
CA ALA A 100 15.19 -7.40 -3.35
C ALA A 100 14.31 -8.17 -2.33
N ARG A 101 14.05 -7.60 -1.14
CA ARG A 101 13.16 -8.21 -0.14
C ARG A 101 11.72 -8.36 -0.63
N PHE A 102 11.23 -7.39 -1.39
CA PHE A 102 9.89 -7.48 -2.00
C PHE A 102 9.85 -8.55 -3.08
N VAL A 103 10.91 -8.67 -3.89
CA VAL A 103 11.03 -9.73 -4.91
C VAL A 103 10.95 -11.12 -4.27
N GLU A 104 11.67 -11.35 -3.17
CA GLU A 104 11.64 -12.60 -2.41
C GLU A 104 10.25 -12.85 -1.80
N TRP A 105 9.67 -11.87 -1.15
CA TRP A 105 8.33 -11.95 -0.59
C TRP A 105 7.29 -12.30 -1.68
N ARG A 106 7.33 -11.63 -2.82
CA ARG A 106 6.43 -11.86 -3.94
C ARG A 106 6.50 -13.30 -4.48
N ARG A 107 7.67 -13.92 -4.47
CA ARG A 107 7.82 -15.33 -4.89
C ARG A 107 6.99 -16.29 -4.03
N LEU A 108 6.95 -16.03 -2.73
CA LEU A 108 6.15 -16.82 -1.78
C LEU A 108 4.65 -16.58 -1.98
N TRP A 109 4.27 -15.37 -2.34
CA TRP A 109 2.89 -14.92 -2.49
C TRP A 109 2.45 -14.70 -3.94
N SER A 110 3.09 -15.41 -4.87
CA SER A 110 2.85 -15.23 -6.32
C SER A 110 1.39 -15.46 -6.73
N HIS A 111 0.63 -16.25 -5.96
CA HIS A 111 -0.77 -16.55 -6.21
C HIS A 111 -1.73 -15.42 -5.84
N ILE A 112 -1.28 -14.43 -5.06
CA ILE A 112 -2.08 -13.23 -4.72
C ILE A 112 -1.52 -11.95 -5.33
N VAL A 113 -0.33 -11.99 -5.97
CA VAL A 113 0.33 -10.81 -6.52
C VAL A 113 0.39 -10.87 -8.03
N GLU A 114 -0.35 -10.00 -8.67
CA GLU A 114 -0.31 -9.78 -10.11
C GLU A 114 0.53 -8.54 -10.43
N ALA A 115 1.30 -8.57 -11.52
CA ALA A 115 2.06 -7.40 -11.99
C ALA A 115 1.81 -7.15 -13.47
N ARG A 116 1.55 -5.89 -13.80
CA ARG A 116 1.24 -5.40 -15.13
C ARG A 116 2.13 -4.22 -15.50
N ALA A 117 2.69 -4.23 -16.70
CA ALA A 117 3.40 -3.09 -17.26
C ALA A 117 2.53 -2.37 -18.29
N CYS A 118 2.31 -1.08 -18.08
CA CYS A 118 1.60 -0.19 -18.98
C CYS A 118 2.62 0.72 -19.67
N SER A 119 3.12 0.28 -20.81
CA SER A 119 4.15 1.01 -21.56
C SER A 119 3.92 0.89 -23.06
N GLY A 120 4.45 1.84 -23.82
CA GLY A 120 4.39 1.85 -25.28
C GLY A 120 3.71 3.11 -25.82
N SER A 121 3.70 3.23 -27.16
CA SER A 121 3.11 4.38 -27.83
C SER A 121 1.60 4.44 -27.58
N GLY A 122 1.11 5.57 -27.05
CA GLY A 122 -0.31 5.78 -26.76
C GLY A 122 -0.79 5.22 -25.41
N ALA A 123 0.09 4.60 -24.60
CA ALA A 123 -0.27 4.21 -23.24
C ALA A 123 -0.47 5.47 -22.37
N PRO A 124 -1.52 5.52 -21.53
CA PRO A 124 -1.70 6.62 -20.59
C PRO A 124 -0.63 6.59 -19.49
N PRO A 125 -0.30 7.75 -18.90
CA PRO A 125 0.68 7.81 -17.83
C PRO A 125 0.17 7.05 -16.59
N VAL A 126 1.02 6.17 -16.04
CA VAL A 126 0.72 5.40 -14.83
C VAL A 126 0.68 6.34 -13.62
N PRO A 127 -0.43 6.42 -12.88
CA PRO A 127 -0.51 7.25 -11.68
C PRO A 127 0.34 6.67 -10.54
N SER A 128 1.00 7.54 -9.76
CA SER A 128 1.66 7.12 -8.51
C SER A 128 0.64 7.08 -7.38
N ALA A 129 0.23 5.88 -6.95
CA ALA A 129 -0.93 5.73 -6.08
C ALA A 129 -0.99 4.40 -5.31
N ILE A 130 -1.69 4.40 -4.16
CA ILE A 130 -2.33 3.22 -3.58
C ILE A 130 -3.83 3.37 -3.75
N TRP A 131 -4.46 2.31 -4.19
CA TRP A 131 -5.91 2.23 -4.22
C TRP A 131 -6.41 1.02 -3.44
N THR A 132 -7.45 1.25 -2.65
CA THR A 132 -8.26 0.23 -1.99
C THR A 132 -9.74 0.63 -2.08
N PRO A 133 -10.69 -0.28 -1.83
CA PRO A 133 -12.12 0.08 -1.84
C PRO A 133 -12.51 1.18 -0.82
N SER A 134 -11.77 1.33 0.27
CA SER A 134 -12.12 2.23 1.38
C SER A 134 -11.21 3.44 1.55
N TRP A 135 -10.05 3.44 0.93
CA TRP A 135 -9.06 4.52 1.04
C TRP A 135 -8.16 4.56 -0.18
N SER A 136 -7.67 5.76 -0.50
CA SER A 136 -6.72 5.94 -1.60
C SER A 136 -5.66 6.98 -1.26
N LEU A 137 -4.47 6.79 -1.85
CA LEU A 137 -3.39 7.76 -1.90
C LEU A 137 -3.08 8.04 -3.37
N HIS A 138 -2.99 9.30 -3.75
CA HIS A 138 -2.57 9.72 -5.08
C HIS A 138 -1.47 10.77 -4.98
N ARG A 139 -0.25 10.40 -5.38
CA ARG A 139 0.90 11.32 -5.51
C ARG A 139 0.80 12.04 -6.85
N ILE A 140 0.31 13.28 -6.82
CA ILE A 140 -0.02 14.09 -8.01
C ILE A 140 1.25 14.69 -8.63
N ASP A 141 2.20 15.12 -7.80
CA ASP A 141 3.51 15.65 -8.21
C ASP A 141 4.62 14.73 -7.67
N PRO A 142 5.08 13.75 -8.47
CA PRO A 142 6.14 12.84 -8.06
C PRO A 142 7.48 13.51 -7.77
N LEU A 143 7.81 14.59 -8.48
CA LEU A 143 9.10 15.30 -8.30
C LEU A 143 9.20 15.96 -6.92
N ARG A 144 8.09 16.50 -6.41
CA ARG A 144 8.01 17.11 -5.08
C ARG A 144 7.41 16.19 -4.03
N SER A 145 7.02 14.99 -4.42
CA SER A 145 6.30 14.02 -3.57
C SER A 145 5.07 14.64 -2.91
N ARG A 146 4.26 15.37 -3.70
CA ARG A 146 3.01 15.99 -3.25
C ARG A 146 1.82 15.20 -3.71
N GLY A 147 0.82 15.10 -2.84
CA GLY A 147 -0.38 14.35 -3.18
C GLY A 147 -1.48 14.49 -2.16
N VAL A 148 -2.43 13.59 -2.26
CA VAL A 148 -3.62 13.56 -1.39
C VAL A 148 -3.94 12.13 -1.00
N CYS A 149 -4.27 11.93 0.27
CA CYS A 149 -4.94 10.74 0.78
C CYS A 149 -6.43 11.00 0.87
N SER A 150 -7.27 10.02 0.63
CA SER A 150 -8.72 10.23 0.69
C SER A 150 -9.50 9.01 1.12
N LEU A 151 -10.50 9.26 1.97
CA LEU A 151 -11.57 8.35 2.34
C LEU A 151 -12.83 8.55 1.47
N GLN A 152 -12.82 9.56 0.58
CA GLN A 152 -13.98 9.90 -0.26
C GLN A 152 -14.13 8.91 -1.41
N ALA A 153 -15.29 8.28 -1.50
CA ALA A 153 -15.60 7.28 -2.53
C ALA A 153 -15.49 7.84 -3.97
N GLU A 154 -15.82 9.10 -4.18
CA GLU A 154 -15.72 9.76 -5.49
C GLU A 154 -14.26 9.86 -5.95
N ARG A 155 -13.35 10.31 -5.08
CA ARG A 155 -11.91 10.38 -5.39
C ARG A 155 -11.31 9.00 -5.62
N SER A 156 -11.70 8.02 -4.81
CA SER A 156 -11.26 6.62 -4.98
C SER A 156 -11.74 6.07 -6.33
N ARG A 157 -12.99 6.35 -6.73
CA ARG A 157 -13.53 5.93 -8.02
C ARG A 157 -12.78 6.58 -9.19
N ALA A 158 -12.58 7.90 -9.16
CA ALA A 158 -11.84 8.61 -10.20
C ALA A 158 -10.39 8.10 -10.36
N LEU A 159 -9.73 7.78 -9.24
CA LEU A 159 -8.40 7.16 -9.29
C LEU A 159 -8.46 5.75 -9.88
N ARG A 160 -9.45 4.94 -9.50
CA ARG A 160 -9.64 3.59 -10.06
C ARG A 160 -9.86 3.63 -11.58
N GLU A 161 -10.68 4.54 -12.09
CA GLU A 161 -10.91 4.71 -13.51
C GLU A 161 -9.61 5.00 -14.29
N ARG A 162 -8.72 5.83 -13.72
CA ARG A 162 -7.39 6.08 -14.31
C ARG A 162 -6.51 4.84 -14.31
N ILE A 163 -6.51 4.08 -13.22
CA ILE A 163 -5.78 2.81 -13.12
C ILE A 163 -6.33 1.81 -14.14
N ASP A 164 -7.64 1.68 -14.26
CA ASP A 164 -8.30 0.77 -15.20
C ASP A 164 -8.01 1.15 -16.65
N GLU A 165 -7.88 2.45 -16.96
CA GLU A 165 -7.43 2.89 -18.28
C GLU A 165 -6.02 2.38 -18.58
N CYS A 166 -5.07 2.53 -17.65
CA CYS A 166 -3.74 1.97 -17.83
C CYS A 166 -3.77 0.43 -17.97
N LEU A 167 -4.61 -0.25 -17.21
CA LEU A 167 -4.73 -1.72 -17.27
C LEU A 167 -5.23 -2.23 -18.63
N ARG A 168 -6.06 -1.46 -19.36
CA ARG A 168 -6.47 -1.81 -20.73
C ARG A 168 -5.30 -1.86 -21.70
N HIS A 169 -4.24 -1.11 -21.45
CA HIS A 169 -3.01 -1.06 -22.24
C HIS A 169 -1.89 -1.92 -21.67
N ALA A 170 -2.07 -2.48 -20.48
CA ALA A 170 -1.02 -3.17 -19.75
C ALA A 170 -0.88 -4.64 -20.14
N ARG A 171 0.35 -5.14 -20.03
CA ARG A 171 0.69 -6.55 -20.28
C ARG A 171 1.21 -7.20 -19.01
N PRO A 172 1.07 -8.53 -18.83
CA PRO A 172 1.73 -9.24 -17.75
C PRO A 172 3.23 -8.94 -17.76
N ALA A 173 3.77 -8.64 -16.57
CA ALA A 173 5.17 -8.28 -16.39
C ALA A 173 5.69 -8.77 -15.05
N PHE A 174 7.00 -8.61 -14.83
CA PHE A 174 7.64 -8.93 -13.57
C PHE A 174 7.24 -10.32 -13.06
N ALA A 175 7.54 -11.37 -13.82
CA ALA A 175 7.23 -12.75 -13.44
C ALA A 175 7.80 -13.11 -12.06
N ALA A 176 7.08 -13.90 -11.28
CA ALA A 176 7.50 -14.32 -9.94
C ALA A 176 8.68 -15.30 -9.95
N SER A 177 8.80 -16.07 -11.04
CA SER A 177 9.96 -16.93 -11.33
C SER A 177 10.39 -16.69 -12.75
N THR A 178 11.65 -16.39 -12.98
CA THR A 178 12.29 -16.76 -14.26
C THR A 178 12.36 -18.28 -14.23
N LEU A 179 11.61 -18.95 -15.11
CA LEU A 179 11.91 -20.34 -15.44
C LEU A 179 13.36 -20.36 -15.88
N GLY A 180 14.24 -20.80 -14.98
CA GLY A 180 15.62 -21.05 -15.34
C GLY A 180 15.64 -22.12 -16.43
N LEU A 181 16.15 -21.76 -17.60
CA LEU A 181 16.68 -22.69 -18.58
C LEU A 181 18.00 -23.23 -18.05
#